data_71a781dd3d91a12c41c8e13f19be46b3
#
_entry.id   71a781dd3d91a12c41c8e13f19be46b3
#
_cell.length_a   1.000
_cell.length_b   1.000
_cell.length_c   1.000
_cell.angle_alpha   90.00
_cell.angle_beta   90.00
_cell.angle_gamma   90.00
#
_symmetry.space_group_name_H-M   'P 1'
#
loop_
_entity.id
_entity.type
_entity.pdbx_description
1 polymer ?
#
loop_
_entity_poly.entity_id
_entity_poly.type
_entity_poly.pdbx_seq_one_letter_code
_entity_poly.pdbx_strand_id
1 'polypeptide(L)'
;MSLRNLLQENSLNFQDIFYKDCEVFVELLQKWGKVHNLSGRLSDDDIYENILDSLYPLNFIDEFSSFADIGTGAGYPGLILAIARKDVKSYLIEPRVKRVAFLNFVKASLGLNNLTILQKRAENVEGLEVDLITSRAVTNTNLLLNITSKIKKEYTSYLFYKGSMLEDEIETSKISNYKVVSRCERNYLYIKGKKC
;
A
#
# COMPACT_ATOMS: atom_id res chain seq x y z
N MET A 1 -14.09 17.63 5.05
CA MET A 1 -14.96 16.39 5.05
C MET A 1 -14.40 15.42 6.09
N SER A 2 -15.24 14.59 6.78
CA SER A 2 -14.68 13.57 7.67
C SER A 2 -14.14 12.39 6.86
N LEU A 3 -13.13 11.68 7.37
CA LEU A 3 -12.60 10.47 6.74
C LEU A 3 -13.71 9.42 6.50
N ARG A 4 -14.63 9.27 7.47
CA ARG A 4 -15.75 8.33 7.36
C ARG A 4 -16.65 8.64 6.16
N ASN A 5 -17.08 9.89 6.01
CA ASN A 5 -17.93 10.29 4.88
C ASN A 5 -17.22 10.08 3.55
N LEU A 6 -15.95 10.49 3.47
CA LEU A 6 -15.12 10.31 2.26
C LEU A 6 -15.04 8.83 1.84
N LEU A 7 -14.81 7.92 2.78
CA LEU A 7 -14.73 6.49 2.48
C LEU A 7 -16.10 5.89 2.11
N GLN A 8 -17.17 6.27 2.82
CA GLN A 8 -18.53 5.79 2.53
C GLN A 8 -19.02 6.22 1.14
N GLU A 9 -18.77 7.45 0.74
CA GLU A 9 -19.06 7.96 -0.62
C GLU A 9 -18.33 7.18 -1.72
N ASN A 10 -17.23 6.51 -1.36
CA ASN A 10 -16.46 5.64 -2.25
C ASN A 10 -16.72 4.13 -2.02
N SER A 11 -17.87 3.77 -1.43
CA SER A 11 -18.29 2.38 -1.17
C SER A 11 -17.37 1.59 -0.24
N LEU A 12 -16.64 2.27 0.64
CA LEU A 12 -15.73 1.69 1.63
C LEU A 12 -16.30 1.87 3.03
N ASN A 13 -16.65 0.76 3.68
CA ASN A 13 -17.24 0.77 5.02
C ASN A 13 -16.36 -0.04 5.97
N PHE A 14 -15.97 0.57 7.08
CA PHE A 14 -15.15 -0.05 8.12
C PHE A 14 -15.80 0.07 9.50
N GLN A 15 -15.33 -0.75 10.44
CA GLN A 15 -15.75 -0.67 11.84
C GLN A 15 -15.15 0.60 12.50
N ASP A 16 -15.75 1.03 13.61
CA ASP A 16 -15.32 2.24 14.34
C ASP A 16 -13.85 2.22 14.77
N ILE A 17 -13.34 1.04 15.09
CA ILE A 17 -11.93 0.88 15.47
C ILE A 17 -10.97 1.30 14.35
N PHE A 18 -11.29 1.04 13.09
CA PHE A 18 -10.48 1.48 11.95
C PHE A 18 -10.37 3.00 11.91
N TYR A 19 -11.47 3.74 12.10
CA TYR A 19 -11.44 5.20 12.06
C TYR A 19 -10.63 5.78 13.22
N LYS A 20 -10.74 5.20 14.43
CA LYS A 20 -9.91 5.57 15.59
C LYS A 20 -8.42 5.33 15.32
N ASP A 21 -8.08 4.21 14.72
CA ASP A 21 -6.68 3.90 14.35
C ASP A 21 -6.16 4.87 13.28
N CYS A 22 -7.00 5.27 12.33
CA CYS A 22 -6.63 6.30 11.34
C CYS A 22 -6.42 7.68 11.99
N GLU A 23 -7.22 8.08 12.97
CA GLU A 23 -7.02 9.32 13.73
C GLU A 23 -5.64 9.33 14.40
N VAL A 24 -5.27 8.25 15.08
CA VAL A 24 -3.95 8.09 15.70
C VAL A 24 -2.84 8.16 14.63
N PHE A 25 -3.02 7.46 13.50
CA PHE A 25 -2.05 7.51 12.40
C PHE A 25 -1.86 8.94 11.87
N VAL A 26 -2.94 9.69 11.65
CA VAL A 26 -2.90 11.09 11.17
C VAL A 26 -2.10 11.96 12.14
N GLU A 27 -2.41 11.91 13.45
CA GLU A 27 -1.67 12.66 14.45
C GLU A 27 -0.17 12.32 14.45
N LEU A 28 0.17 11.04 14.41
CA LEU A 28 1.56 10.59 14.39
C LEU A 28 2.28 11.04 13.12
N LEU A 29 1.63 10.91 11.95
CA LEU A 29 2.21 11.35 10.68
C LEU A 29 2.48 12.86 10.67
N GLN A 30 1.55 13.67 11.17
CA GLN A 30 1.71 15.12 11.27
C GLN A 30 2.84 15.52 12.22
N LYS A 31 2.92 14.85 13.39
CA LYS A 31 3.99 15.10 14.38
C LYS A 31 5.37 14.75 13.80
N TRP A 32 5.52 13.56 13.22
CA TRP A 32 6.79 13.09 12.64
C TRP A 32 7.14 13.81 11.34
N GLY A 33 6.15 14.12 10.50
CA GLY A 33 6.35 14.78 9.22
C GLY A 33 6.96 16.17 9.36
N LYS A 34 6.57 16.92 10.37
CA LYS A 34 7.15 18.23 10.70
C LYS A 34 8.65 18.17 11.04
N VAL A 35 9.09 17.08 11.67
CA VAL A 35 10.49 16.94 12.15
C VAL A 35 11.38 16.23 11.10
N HIS A 36 10.84 15.27 10.36
CA HIS A 36 11.63 14.33 9.56
C HIS A 36 11.36 14.37 8.05
N ASN A 37 10.51 15.27 7.57
CA ASN A 37 10.18 15.40 6.14
C ASN A 37 9.69 14.08 5.51
N LEU A 38 8.82 13.35 6.22
CA LEU A 38 8.33 12.03 5.78
C LEU A 38 7.36 12.11 4.61
N SER A 39 6.56 13.19 4.55
CA SER A 39 5.54 13.45 3.53
C SER A 39 5.50 14.94 3.20
N GLY A 40 5.29 15.27 1.92
CA GLY A 40 5.24 16.67 1.46
C GLY A 40 3.94 17.40 1.78
N ARG A 41 2.85 16.67 2.02
CA ARG A 41 1.51 17.21 2.30
C ARG A 41 0.97 16.57 3.57
N LEU A 42 0.65 17.41 4.57
CA LEU A 42 0.30 16.99 5.92
C LEU A 42 -1.02 17.59 6.41
N SER A 43 -1.83 18.21 5.53
CA SER A 43 -3.19 18.61 5.87
C SER A 43 -4.07 17.35 6.04
N ASP A 44 -5.12 17.45 6.84
CA ASP A 44 -6.06 16.35 7.04
C ASP A 44 -6.64 15.87 5.71
N ASP A 45 -7.05 16.80 4.83
CA ASP A 45 -7.63 16.46 3.53
C ASP A 45 -6.64 15.70 2.63
N ASP A 46 -5.36 16.12 2.58
CA ASP A 46 -4.32 15.40 1.83
C ASP A 46 -4.07 13.99 2.40
N ILE A 47 -4.09 13.83 3.72
CA ILE A 47 -3.91 12.54 4.38
C ILE A 47 -5.12 11.64 4.14
N TYR A 48 -6.34 12.18 4.23
CA TYR A 48 -7.58 11.42 3.99
C TYR A 48 -7.67 10.95 2.53
N GLU A 49 -7.29 11.79 1.57
CA GLU A 49 -7.18 11.37 0.16
C GLU A 49 -6.15 10.27 -0.05
N ASN A 50 -5.01 10.32 0.65
CA ASN A 50 -4.01 9.24 0.60
C ASN A 50 -4.53 7.94 1.25
N ILE A 51 -5.32 8.03 2.32
CA ILE A 51 -5.98 6.87 2.94
C ILE A 51 -7.00 6.28 1.96
N LEU A 52 -7.85 7.10 1.36
CA LEU A 52 -8.81 6.66 0.34
C LEU A 52 -8.09 6.04 -0.87
N ASP A 53 -7.06 6.70 -1.42
CA ASP A 53 -6.25 6.17 -2.53
C ASP A 53 -5.70 4.76 -2.19
N SER A 54 -5.25 4.56 -0.95
CA SER A 54 -4.73 3.27 -0.50
C SER A 54 -5.78 2.16 -0.43
N LEU A 55 -7.02 2.50 -0.08
CA LEU A 55 -8.10 1.54 0.17
C LEU A 55 -9.03 1.33 -1.03
N TYR A 56 -9.10 2.30 -1.95
CA TYR A 56 -10.02 2.26 -3.09
C TYR A 56 -9.96 0.95 -3.90
N PRO A 57 -8.78 0.34 -4.11
CA PRO A 57 -8.67 -0.94 -4.81
C PRO A 57 -9.38 -2.12 -4.14
N LEU A 58 -9.70 -2.06 -2.85
CA LEU A 58 -10.47 -3.12 -2.18
C LEU A 58 -11.85 -3.33 -2.80
N ASN A 59 -12.38 -2.35 -3.55
CA ASN A 59 -13.63 -2.46 -4.29
C ASN A 59 -13.57 -3.40 -5.52
N PHE A 60 -12.37 -3.75 -6.00
CA PHE A 60 -12.27 -4.45 -7.29
C PHE A 60 -11.16 -5.50 -7.39
N ILE A 61 -10.32 -5.66 -6.37
CA ILE A 61 -9.31 -6.74 -6.34
C ILE A 61 -9.89 -7.99 -5.67
N ASP A 62 -9.27 -9.14 -5.94
CA ASP A 62 -9.63 -10.39 -5.28
C ASP A 62 -9.22 -10.38 -3.79
N GLU A 63 -9.85 -11.24 -2.99
CA GLU A 63 -9.46 -11.47 -1.60
C GLU A 63 -8.04 -12.04 -1.49
N PHE A 64 -7.33 -11.63 -0.44
CA PHE A 64 -5.96 -12.06 -0.15
C PHE A 64 -5.79 -12.26 1.36
N SER A 65 -4.92 -13.16 1.77
CA SER A 65 -4.59 -13.47 3.17
C SER A 65 -3.21 -12.96 3.59
N SER A 66 -2.41 -12.53 2.62
CA SER A 66 -1.09 -11.95 2.85
C SER A 66 -0.72 -10.93 1.76
N PHE A 67 -0.02 -9.86 2.14
CA PHE A 67 0.51 -8.93 1.15
C PHE A 67 1.88 -8.36 1.56
N ALA A 68 2.63 -7.90 0.55
CA ALA A 68 3.85 -7.12 0.72
C ALA A 68 3.74 -5.79 -0.01
N ASP A 69 4.05 -4.69 0.68
CA ASP A 69 4.10 -3.35 0.07
C ASP A 69 5.55 -2.91 -0.14
N ILE A 70 5.88 -2.61 -1.39
CA ILE A 70 7.25 -2.29 -1.82
C ILE A 70 7.48 -0.78 -1.80
N GLY A 71 8.44 -0.36 -0.96
CA GLY A 71 8.77 1.05 -0.81
C GLY A 71 7.65 1.85 -0.16
N THR A 72 7.07 1.32 0.89
CA THR A 72 5.88 1.85 1.57
C THR A 72 5.98 3.31 2.02
N GLY A 73 7.18 3.83 2.16
CA GLY A 73 7.43 5.24 2.50
C GLY A 73 6.86 5.66 3.85
N ALA A 74 5.96 6.62 3.84
CA ALA A 74 5.22 7.07 5.02
C ALA A 74 4.05 6.14 5.41
N GLY A 75 3.95 4.95 4.77
CA GLY A 75 2.94 3.95 5.09
C GLY A 75 1.84 3.78 4.03
N TYR A 76 2.00 4.37 2.84
CA TYR A 76 1.02 4.28 1.77
C TYR A 76 1.48 3.40 0.60
N PRO A 77 0.68 2.42 0.18
CA PRO A 77 -0.63 2.03 0.71
C PRO A 77 -0.55 1.04 1.87
N GLY A 78 0.60 0.41 2.13
CA GLY A 78 0.73 -0.81 2.91
C GLY A 78 0.32 -0.69 4.37
N LEU A 79 0.68 0.38 5.08
CA LEU A 79 0.28 0.56 6.47
C LEU A 79 -1.23 0.76 6.61
N ILE A 80 -1.83 1.51 5.69
CA ILE A 80 -3.28 1.75 5.68
C ILE A 80 -4.04 0.44 5.41
N LEU A 81 -3.56 -0.38 4.49
CA LEU A 81 -4.10 -1.72 4.25
C LEU A 81 -3.98 -2.61 5.49
N ALA A 82 -2.84 -2.55 6.20
CA ALA A 82 -2.63 -3.34 7.43
C ALA A 82 -3.55 -2.91 8.58
N ILE A 83 -3.87 -1.61 8.69
CA ILE A 83 -4.84 -1.07 9.64
C ILE A 83 -6.26 -1.54 9.28
N ALA A 84 -6.62 -1.50 8.00
CA ALA A 84 -7.94 -1.86 7.50
C ALA A 84 -8.20 -3.39 7.55
N ARG A 85 -7.16 -4.20 7.38
CA ARG A 85 -7.23 -5.67 7.26
C ARG A 85 -6.34 -6.33 8.32
N LYS A 86 -6.73 -6.18 9.59
CA LYS A 86 -5.99 -6.80 10.73
C LYS A 86 -5.98 -8.33 10.70
N ASP A 87 -6.85 -8.94 9.90
CA ASP A 87 -6.92 -10.36 9.60
C ASP A 87 -5.86 -10.85 8.60
N VAL A 88 -5.22 -9.93 7.86
CA VAL A 88 -4.28 -10.23 6.77
C VAL A 88 -2.83 -10.07 7.25
N LYS A 89 -1.95 -11.03 6.91
CA LYS A 89 -0.51 -10.92 7.17
C LYS A 89 0.12 -9.88 6.26
N SER A 90 0.71 -8.84 6.87
CA SER A 90 1.17 -7.65 6.17
C SER A 90 2.68 -7.48 6.29
N TYR A 91 3.36 -7.19 5.19
CA TYR A 91 4.80 -6.96 5.14
C TYR A 91 5.09 -5.63 4.48
N LEU A 92 5.72 -4.70 5.21
CA LEU A 92 6.17 -3.42 4.65
C LEU A 92 7.66 -3.47 4.40
N ILE A 93 8.07 -3.27 3.15
CA ILE A 93 9.48 -3.32 2.72
C ILE A 93 9.93 -1.89 2.42
N GLU A 94 10.80 -1.34 3.29
CA GLU A 94 11.30 0.04 3.19
C GLU A 94 12.77 0.09 3.61
N PRO A 95 13.70 0.49 2.74
CA PRO A 95 15.12 0.52 3.09
C PRO A 95 15.54 1.71 3.98
N ARG A 96 14.78 2.79 4.02
CA ARG A 96 15.17 4.04 4.69
C ARG A 96 14.91 3.99 6.19
N VAL A 97 15.97 4.08 6.98
CA VAL A 97 15.95 3.99 8.46
C VAL A 97 14.90 4.88 9.10
N LYS A 98 14.81 6.17 8.71
CA LYS A 98 13.87 7.13 9.31
C LYS A 98 12.40 6.74 9.06
N ARG A 99 12.10 6.20 7.87
CA ARG A 99 10.76 5.72 7.53
C ARG A 99 10.41 4.46 8.32
N VAL A 100 11.35 3.52 8.40
CA VAL A 100 11.19 2.30 9.20
C VAL A 100 10.96 2.63 10.68
N ALA A 101 11.68 3.60 11.24
CA ALA A 101 11.46 4.05 12.62
C ALA A 101 10.03 4.58 12.82
N PHE A 102 9.53 5.41 11.90
CA PHE A 102 8.14 5.88 11.93
C PHE A 102 7.13 4.74 11.85
N LEU A 103 7.30 3.83 10.89
CA LEU A 103 6.40 2.69 10.71
C LEU A 103 6.35 1.79 11.96
N ASN A 104 7.50 1.51 12.59
CA ASN A 104 7.57 0.75 13.84
C ASN A 104 6.88 1.49 15.00
N PHE A 105 7.01 2.81 15.05
CA PHE A 105 6.33 3.61 16.06
C PHE A 105 4.82 3.54 15.91
N VAL A 106 4.29 3.69 14.68
CA VAL A 106 2.85 3.54 14.42
C VAL A 106 2.39 2.11 14.72
N LYS A 107 3.13 1.09 14.28
CA LYS A 107 2.84 -0.32 14.57
C LYS A 107 2.66 -0.56 16.07
N ALA A 108 3.58 -0.05 16.88
CA ALA A 108 3.54 -0.20 18.35
C ALA A 108 2.36 0.57 18.96
N SER A 109 2.11 1.80 18.50
CA SER A 109 1.02 2.66 19.00
C SER A 109 -0.37 2.07 18.73
N LEU A 110 -0.55 1.36 17.60
CA LEU A 110 -1.82 0.76 17.19
C LEU A 110 -1.92 -0.75 17.52
N GLY A 111 -0.88 -1.36 18.07
CA GLY A 111 -0.87 -2.79 18.38
C GLY A 111 -1.05 -3.69 17.16
N LEU A 112 -0.46 -3.36 16.00
CA LEU A 112 -0.62 -4.10 14.75
C LEU A 112 0.19 -5.40 14.76
N ASN A 113 -0.37 -6.46 15.31
CA ASN A 113 0.28 -7.78 15.40
C ASN A 113 0.37 -8.51 14.04
N ASN A 114 -0.48 -8.15 13.09
CA ASN A 114 -0.50 -8.68 11.73
C ASN A 114 0.60 -8.09 10.82
N LEU A 115 1.35 -7.08 11.30
CA LEU A 115 2.30 -6.29 10.52
C LEU A 115 3.75 -6.65 10.83
N THR A 116 4.54 -6.90 9.79
CA THR A 116 6.00 -7.02 9.85
C THR A 116 6.65 -5.95 8.98
N ILE A 117 7.65 -5.24 9.52
CA ILE A 117 8.38 -4.20 8.81
C ILE A 117 9.79 -4.70 8.52
N LEU A 118 10.17 -4.71 7.25
CA LEU A 118 11.46 -5.19 6.76
C LEU A 118 12.31 -4.01 6.28
N GLN A 119 13.37 -3.68 7.03
CA GLN A 119 14.33 -2.65 6.63
C GLN A 119 15.30 -3.20 5.58
N LYS A 120 14.80 -3.47 4.37
CA LYS A 120 15.55 -4.05 3.27
C LYS A 120 15.11 -3.43 1.94
N ARG A 121 15.92 -3.59 0.89
CA ARG A 121 15.46 -3.45 -0.49
C ARG A 121 14.69 -4.72 -0.88
N ALA A 122 13.72 -4.61 -1.79
CA ALA A 122 12.85 -5.74 -2.18
C ALA A 122 13.66 -6.92 -2.73
N GLU A 123 14.67 -6.66 -3.55
CA GLU A 123 15.55 -7.66 -4.15
C GLU A 123 16.37 -8.49 -3.14
N ASN A 124 16.49 -7.98 -1.90
CA ASN A 124 17.23 -8.63 -0.80
C ASN A 124 16.31 -9.34 0.21
N VAL A 125 15.01 -9.40 -0.07
CA VAL A 125 14.06 -10.15 0.75
C VAL A 125 14.01 -11.59 0.24
N GLU A 126 14.19 -12.55 1.15
CA GLU A 126 14.19 -13.99 0.87
C GLU A 126 13.28 -14.72 1.86
N GLY A 127 12.74 -15.87 1.44
CA GLY A 127 11.88 -16.70 2.29
C GLY A 127 10.50 -16.11 2.60
N LEU A 128 10.07 -15.11 1.85
CA LEU A 128 8.75 -14.50 1.94
C LEU A 128 7.95 -14.83 0.68
N GLU A 129 6.74 -15.32 0.89
CA GLU A 129 5.76 -15.54 -0.18
C GLU A 129 4.42 -14.93 0.22
N VAL A 130 3.82 -14.12 -0.68
CA VAL A 130 2.57 -13.42 -0.42
C VAL A 130 1.56 -13.58 -1.56
N ASP A 131 0.28 -13.35 -1.26
CA ASP A 131 -0.82 -13.43 -2.23
C ASP A 131 -0.92 -12.16 -3.08
N LEU A 132 -0.57 -11.00 -2.50
CA LEU A 132 -0.64 -9.70 -3.16
C LEU A 132 0.66 -8.92 -2.95
N ILE A 133 1.16 -8.31 -4.03
CA ILE A 133 2.26 -7.35 -3.94
C ILE A 133 1.73 -5.98 -4.35
N THR A 134 1.93 -4.99 -3.48
CA THR A 134 1.54 -3.60 -3.73
C THR A 134 2.75 -2.70 -3.88
N SER A 135 2.62 -1.62 -4.64
CA SER A 135 3.63 -0.56 -4.70
C SER A 135 3.04 0.75 -5.18
N ARG A 136 3.48 1.87 -4.60
CA ARG A 136 3.11 3.23 -5.02
C ARG A 136 4.35 4.08 -5.26
N ALA A 137 4.48 4.64 -6.49
CA ALA A 137 5.50 5.62 -6.86
C ALA A 137 6.97 5.19 -6.62
N VAL A 138 7.30 3.89 -6.79
CA VAL A 138 8.67 3.38 -6.60
C VAL A 138 9.43 3.38 -7.92
N THR A 139 8.91 2.71 -8.95
CA THR A 139 9.55 2.56 -10.27
C THR A 139 8.56 2.07 -11.32
N ASN A 140 9.05 1.79 -12.54
CA ASN A 140 8.22 1.22 -13.61
C ASN A 140 7.80 -0.23 -13.32
N THR A 141 6.79 -0.69 -14.03
CA THR A 141 6.16 -2.00 -13.85
C THR A 141 7.13 -3.16 -14.03
N ASN A 142 7.97 -3.13 -15.08
CA ASN A 142 8.93 -4.20 -15.36
C ASN A 142 9.95 -4.39 -14.24
N LEU A 143 10.48 -3.29 -13.72
CA LEU A 143 11.44 -3.35 -12.62
C LEU A 143 10.78 -3.86 -11.34
N LEU A 144 9.54 -3.43 -11.04
CA LEU A 144 8.79 -3.95 -9.87
C LEU A 144 8.61 -5.46 -9.97
N LEU A 145 8.19 -5.99 -11.11
CA LEU A 145 8.03 -7.43 -11.32
C LEU A 145 9.35 -8.18 -11.12
N ASN A 146 10.47 -7.61 -11.59
CA ASN A 146 11.79 -8.21 -11.46
C ASN A 146 12.29 -8.24 -9.99
N ILE A 147 12.29 -7.09 -9.29
CA ILE A 147 12.81 -7.01 -7.91
C ILE A 147 11.94 -7.75 -6.90
N THR A 148 10.70 -8.10 -7.25
CA THR A 148 9.79 -8.87 -6.41
C THR A 148 9.72 -10.34 -6.78
N SER A 149 10.53 -10.79 -7.73
CA SER A 149 10.50 -12.18 -8.24
C SER A 149 10.76 -13.25 -7.16
N LYS A 150 11.48 -12.92 -6.09
CA LYS A 150 11.80 -13.83 -4.98
C LYS A 150 10.72 -13.88 -3.88
N ILE A 151 9.75 -12.96 -3.89
CA ILE A 151 8.70 -12.87 -2.87
C ILE A 151 7.30 -13.19 -3.39
N LYS A 152 7.21 -13.68 -4.61
CA LYS A 152 5.96 -14.10 -5.25
C LYS A 152 5.76 -15.62 -5.19
N LYS A 153 4.52 -16.03 -5.02
CA LYS A 153 4.02 -17.38 -5.35
C LYS A 153 3.66 -17.44 -6.84
N GLU A 154 3.34 -18.62 -7.34
CA GLU A 154 2.86 -18.82 -8.72
C GLU A 154 1.61 -17.97 -9.03
N TYR A 155 0.70 -17.83 -8.07
CA TYR A 155 -0.57 -17.12 -8.20
C TYR A 155 -0.60 -15.74 -7.52
N THR A 156 0.55 -15.16 -7.21
CA THR A 156 0.62 -13.80 -6.63
C THR A 156 0.04 -12.78 -7.60
N SER A 157 -0.88 -11.98 -7.10
CA SER A 157 -1.42 -10.81 -7.80
C SER A 157 -0.59 -9.56 -7.49
N TYR A 158 -0.64 -8.58 -8.38
CA TYR A 158 0.04 -7.30 -8.20
C TYR A 158 -0.94 -6.15 -8.29
N LEU A 159 -0.78 -5.17 -7.41
CA LEU A 159 -1.56 -3.94 -7.41
C LEU A 159 -0.60 -2.75 -7.38
N PHE A 160 -0.46 -2.06 -8.51
CA PHE A 160 0.42 -0.91 -8.64
C PHE A 160 -0.38 0.39 -8.77
N TYR A 161 -0.04 1.36 -7.94
CA TYR A 161 -0.61 2.70 -7.93
C TYR A 161 0.21 3.59 -8.87
N LYS A 162 -0.35 3.90 -10.01
CA LYS A 162 0.33 4.56 -11.14
C LYS A 162 -0.25 5.95 -11.44
N GLY A 163 0.52 6.76 -12.15
CA GLY A 163 0.10 8.05 -12.72
C GLY A 163 -0.24 7.92 -14.20
N SER A 164 -0.11 9.03 -14.94
CA SER A 164 -0.47 9.17 -16.35
C SER A 164 0.36 8.32 -17.32
N MET A 165 1.57 7.89 -16.94
CA MET A 165 2.48 7.11 -17.83
C MET A 165 2.16 5.61 -17.88
N LEU A 166 1.00 5.18 -17.37
CA LEU A 166 0.68 3.75 -17.24
C LEU A 166 0.55 3.05 -18.61
N GLU A 167 -0.05 3.69 -19.60
CA GLU A 167 -0.26 3.09 -20.94
C GLU A 167 1.07 2.68 -21.57
N ASP A 168 2.06 3.58 -21.59
CA ASP A 168 3.40 3.32 -22.10
C ASP A 168 4.11 2.17 -21.33
N GLU A 169 3.89 2.10 -20.01
CA GLU A 169 4.45 1.03 -19.17
C GLU A 169 3.82 -0.33 -19.49
N ILE A 170 2.52 -0.39 -19.77
CA ILE A 170 1.81 -1.62 -20.12
C ILE A 170 2.32 -2.15 -21.47
N GLU A 171 2.41 -1.29 -22.48
CA GLU A 171 2.89 -1.67 -23.81
C GLU A 171 4.30 -2.28 -23.77
N THR A 172 5.18 -1.69 -22.94
CA THR A 172 6.58 -2.15 -22.83
C THR A 172 6.74 -3.37 -21.93
N SER A 173 5.83 -3.62 -20.98
CA SER A 173 5.96 -4.68 -19.97
C SER A 173 5.48 -6.05 -20.41
N LYS A 174 4.78 -6.15 -21.55
CA LYS A 174 4.22 -7.42 -22.07
C LYS A 174 3.39 -8.20 -21.05
N ILE A 175 2.77 -7.49 -20.09
CA ILE A 175 1.91 -8.11 -19.09
C ILE A 175 0.61 -8.57 -19.73
N SER A 176 0.06 -9.65 -19.20
CA SER A 176 -1.25 -10.20 -19.58
C SER A 176 -2.12 -10.37 -18.33
N ASN A 177 -3.42 -10.54 -18.51
CA ASN A 177 -4.36 -10.77 -17.42
C ASN A 177 -4.37 -9.63 -16.39
N TYR A 178 -4.51 -8.40 -16.87
CA TYR A 178 -4.54 -7.21 -16.04
C TYR A 178 -5.87 -6.45 -16.19
N LYS A 179 -6.16 -5.60 -15.21
CA LYS A 179 -7.24 -4.62 -15.20
C LYS A 179 -6.67 -3.27 -14.81
N VAL A 180 -7.09 -2.22 -15.48
CA VAL A 180 -6.82 -0.84 -15.09
C VAL A 180 -8.12 -0.22 -14.59
N VAL A 181 -8.06 0.41 -13.43
CA VAL A 181 -9.15 1.22 -12.87
C VAL A 181 -8.60 2.62 -12.62
N SER A 182 -9.30 3.64 -13.09
CA SER A 182 -8.88 5.04 -12.91
C SER A 182 -9.81 5.74 -11.91
N ARG A 183 -9.22 6.59 -11.06
CA ARG A 183 -9.91 7.49 -10.14
C ARG A 183 -9.15 8.82 -10.10
N CYS A 184 -9.78 9.90 -10.54
CA CYS A 184 -9.12 11.20 -10.72
C CYS A 184 -7.83 11.05 -11.54
N GLU A 185 -6.69 11.48 -11.00
CA GLU A 185 -5.36 11.38 -11.65
C GLU A 185 -4.62 10.06 -11.33
N ARG A 186 -5.26 9.14 -10.59
CA ARG A 186 -4.68 7.86 -10.19
C ARG A 186 -5.15 6.74 -11.10
N ASN A 187 -4.22 5.92 -11.56
CA ASN A 187 -4.48 4.66 -12.22
C ASN A 187 -4.03 3.49 -11.33
N TYR A 188 -4.91 2.51 -11.15
CA TYR A 188 -4.61 1.28 -10.44
C TYR A 188 -4.43 0.16 -11.45
N LEU A 189 -3.21 -0.35 -11.56
CA LEU A 189 -2.91 -1.52 -12.38
C LEU A 189 -2.99 -2.77 -11.51
N TYR A 190 -4.02 -3.57 -11.72
CA TYR A 190 -4.18 -4.86 -11.06
C TYR A 190 -3.84 -5.98 -12.04
N ILE A 191 -2.75 -6.70 -11.78
CA ILE A 191 -2.30 -7.88 -12.54
C ILE A 191 -2.70 -9.10 -11.73
N LYS A 192 -3.63 -9.89 -12.26
CA LYS A 192 -4.17 -11.04 -11.55
C LYS A 192 -3.26 -12.24 -11.70
N GLY A 193 -2.90 -12.88 -10.59
CA GLY A 193 -2.20 -14.15 -10.57
C GLY A 193 -3.07 -15.25 -11.20
N LYS A 194 -2.46 -16.18 -11.92
CA LYS A 194 -3.19 -17.36 -12.46
C LYS A 194 -3.46 -18.30 -11.29
N LYS A 195 -4.73 -18.43 -10.87
CA LYS A 195 -5.16 -19.58 -10.07
C LYS A 195 -5.27 -20.77 -11.03
N CYS A 196 -4.55 -21.87 -10.71
CA CYS A 196 -4.79 -23.17 -11.37
C CYS A 196 -6.20 -23.67 -11.09
#